data_bcd257098a01a4adaa69dde6b47e41d4
#
_entry.id   bcd257098a01a4adaa69dde6b47e41d4
#
_cell.length_a   1.000
_cell.length_b   1.000
_cell.length_c   1.000
_cell.angle_alpha   90.00
_cell.angle_beta   90.00
_cell.angle_gamma   90.00
#
_symmetry.space_group_name_H-M   'P 1'
#
loop_
_entity.id
_entity.type
_entity.pdbx_description
1 polymer ?
#
loop_
_entity_poly.entity_id
_entity_poly.type
_entity_poly.pdbx_seq_one_letter_code
_entity_poly.pdbx_strand_id
1 'polypeptide(L)'
;MLGALFGPFLVGFVSCVVASWAFAVLVVRQWGCDARWGAALFGVGTVVNLAVGRLPFALGLAFGLAGLVYATRRRHHLALLLALMCPLASPIAGLFLAVAGLGWAFGRAVFSGGLKRFVASLEKVALLMAGVALLPIAVTSIAFPEGGSYPMGPDDALLVITTCVAVGWLTTSRAVRAGTILYAVGGLAAFLVPNPAGANVVRLAMFVAGPLLACILWPRRRRVLLVLGPLLIVWQWWPAAAVVAAAGRDPSAQVAYFQPLLSYLGTVPVNRIEIPFTRAHWETNFVANHVAMARGWERQLDHKYDEIFYTQGLSSSAYLAWLTDNAVQYVALPDVALDFSGQSEAALLRAGVPGLREVWRSNHWRVWAVTATRHLVEGPATLTGATSNSFDLAFSAPGTAILRVHFSPHWTVRGGGCVRETSTGWTQIETTVTGRMHLEQRLGPIGPFGSQADSACDDDPRSRRVGAERGAA
;
A
#
# COMPACT_ATOMS: atom_id res chain seq x y z
N MET A 1 -2.93 -6.05 -14.63
CA MET A 1 -3.28 -6.48 -16.01
C MET A 1 -2.25 -6.01 -17.05
N LEU A 2 -2.01 -4.69 -17.27
CA LEU A 2 -1.05 -4.24 -18.29
C LEU A 2 0.36 -4.82 -18.08
N GLY A 3 0.84 -4.85 -16.83
CA GLY A 3 2.15 -5.45 -16.53
C GLY A 3 2.24 -6.96 -16.78
N ALA A 4 1.13 -7.68 -16.67
CA ALA A 4 1.08 -9.11 -17.00
C ALA A 4 1.09 -9.36 -18.52
N LEU A 5 0.54 -8.42 -19.31
CA LEU A 5 0.48 -8.52 -20.77
C LEU A 5 1.79 -8.08 -21.44
N PHE A 6 2.39 -6.97 -20.98
CA PHE A 6 3.50 -6.31 -21.64
C PHE A 6 4.81 -6.36 -20.85
N GLY A 7 4.78 -6.94 -19.66
CA GLY A 7 5.88 -6.91 -18.71
C GLY A 7 5.91 -5.61 -17.88
N PRO A 8 6.22 -5.70 -16.58
CA PRO A 8 6.19 -4.56 -15.68
C PRO A 8 7.18 -3.46 -16.04
N PHE A 9 8.38 -3.82 -16.51
CA PHE A 9 9.41 -2.84 -16.87
C PHE A 9 9.02 -2.00 -18.08
N LEU A 10 8.45 -2.61 -19.14
CA LEU A 10 8.01 -1.87 -20.33
C LEU A 10 6.88 -0.90 -19.97
N VAL A 11 5.89 -1.35 -19.21
CA VAL A 11 4.79 -0.49 -18.73
C VAL A 11 5.33 0.66 -17.90
N GLY A 12 6.27 0.39 -16.98
CA GLY A 12 6.91 1.42 -16.16
C GLY A 12 7.70 2.43 -16.99
N PHE A 13 8.50 1.96 -17.94
CA PHE A 13 9.28 2.82 -18.84
C PHE A 13 8.39 3.73 -19.66
N VAL A 14 7.39 3.18 -20.34
CA VAL A 14 6.42 3.97 -21.14
C VAL A 14 5.69 4.99 -20.26
N SER A 15 5.33 4.60 -19.03
CA SER A 15 4.71 5.52 -18.06
C SER A 15 5.61 6.70 -17.71
N CYS A 16 6.92 6.47 -17.50
CA CYS A 16 7.87 7.55 -17.24
C CYS A 16 8.00 8.50 -18.44
N VAL A 17 8.05 7.97 -19.66
CA VAL A 17 8.12 8.77 -20.89
C VAL A 17 6.86 9.62 -21.05
N VAL A 18 5.67 9.02 -20.90
CA VAL A 18 4.38 9.73 -21.02
C VAL A 18 4.23 10.80 -19.94
N ALA A 19 4.59 10.48 -18.69
CA ALA A 19 4.53 11.44 -17.60
C ALA A 19 5.49 12.63 -17.84
N SER A 20 6.71 12.36 -18.29
CA SER A 20 7.71 13.39 -18.61
C SER A 20 7.25 14.30 -19.73
N TRP A 21 6.75 13.73 -20.81
CA TRP A 21 6.17 14.49 -21.93
C TRP A 21 4.98 15.36 -21.46
N ALA A 22 4.05 14.78 -20.72
CA ALA A 22 2.86 15.48 -20.27
C ALA A 22 3.20 16.62 -19.31
N PHE A 23 4.11 16.40 -18.36
CA PHE A 23 4.61 17.44 -17.46
C PHE A 23 5.29 18.58 -18.24
N ALA A 24 6.18 18.25 -19.21
CA ALA A 24 6.84 19.25 -20.04
C ALA A 24 5.83 20.12 -20.80
N VAL A 25 4.81 19.52 -21.42
CA VAL A 25 3.75 20.25 -22.11
C VAL A 25 3.02 21.22 -21.17
N LEU A 26 2.67 20.76 -19.96
CA LEU A 26 1.95 21.57 -18.98
C LEU A 26 2.78 22.77 -18.49
N VAL A 27 4.05 22.52 -18.09
CA VAL A 27 4.88 23.59 -17.50
C VAL A 27 5.38 24.59 -18.54
N VAL A 28 5.73 24.14 -19.76
CA VAL A 28 6.12 25.05 -20.84
C VAL A 28 4.93 25.91 -21.25
N ARG A 29 3.73 25.36 -21.29
CA ARG A 29 2.52 26.14 -21.57
C ARG A 29 2.22 27.18 -20.47
N GLN A 30 2.54 26.87 -19.21
CA GLN A 30 2.25 27.75 -18.06
C GLN A 30 3.33 28.85 -17.88
N TRP A 31 4.62 28.53 -18.06
CA TRP A 31 5.75 29.40 -17.74
C TRP A 31 6.70 29.69 -18.90
N GLY A 32 6.38 29.19 -20.11
CA GLY A 32 7.20 29.40 -21.31
C GLY A 32 8.41 28.46 -21.40
N CYS A 33 9.27 28.73 -22.39
CA CYS A 33 10.40 27.86 -22.72
C CYS A 33 11.43 27.69 -21.59
N ASP A 34 11.55 28.64 -20.67
CA ASP A 34 12.45 28.54 -19.52
C ASP A 34 12.10 27.41 -18.58
N ALA A 35 10.82 26.98 -18.55
CA ALA A 35 10.35 25.84 -17.77
C ALA A 35 10.92 24.49 -18.25
N ARG A 36 11.60 24.45 -19.41
CA ARG A 36 12.24 23.22 -19.92
C ARG A 36 13.23 22.59 -18.93
N TRP A 37 13.88 23.38 -18.11
CA TRP A 37 14.82 22.88 -17.10
C TRP A 37 14.11 22.13 -15.97
N GLY A 38 12.98 22.65 -15.50
CA GLY A 38 12.13 21.94 -14.54
C GLY A 38 11.50 20.69 -15.16
N ALA A 39 11.12 20.75 -16.45
CA ALA A 39 10.62 19.60 -17.17
C ALA A 39 11.68 18.50 -17.30
N ALA A 40 12.92 18.86 -17.62
CA ALA A 40 14.04 17.91 -17.69
C ALA A 40 14.31 17.27 -16.31
N LEU A 41 14.32 18.07 -15.23
CA LEU A 41 14.50 17.58 -13.87
C LEU A 41 13.38 16.59 -13.48
N PHE A 42 12.13 16.88 -13.84
CA PHE A 42 11.02 15.95 -13.64
C PHE A 42 11.22 14.65 -14.44
N GLY A 43 11.57 14.77 -15.73
CA GLY A 43 11.79 13.60 -16.59
C GLY A 43 12.85 12.66 -16.03
N VAL A 44 14.00 13.22 -15.63
CA VAL A 44 15.06 12.43 -14.97
C VAL A 44 14.58 11.87 -13.63
N GLY A 45 13.80 12.64 -12.86
CA GLY A 45 13.23 12.19 -11.59
C GLY A 45 12.26 11.01 -11.70
N THR A 46 11.57 10.84 -12.85
CA THR A 46 10.65 9.71 -13.04
C THR A 46 11.35 8.35 -12.97
N VAL A 47 12.65 8.28 -13.29
CA VAL A 47 13.47 7.06 -13.23
C VAL A 47 13.53 6.49 -11.80
N VAL A 48 13.39 7.34 -10.79
CA VAL A 48 13.31 6.89 -9.38
C VAL A 48 12.17 5.89 -9.17
N ASN A 49 11.02 6.06 -9.85
CA ASN A 49 9.90 5.12 -9.73
C ASN A 49 10.24 3.74 -10.29
N LEU A 50 11.05 3.67 -11.36
CA LEU A 50 11.54 2.40 -11.90
C LEU A 50 12.53 1.74 -10.95
N ALA A 51 13.49 2.52 -10.43
CA ALA A 51 14.52 2.02 -9.55
C ALA A 51 13.97 1.43 -8.24
N VAL A 52 12.91 2.04 -7.68
CA VAL A 52 12.28 1.57 -6.43
C VAL A 52 11.03 0.71 -6.64
N GLY A 53 10.73 0.29 -7.88
CA GLY A 53 9.60 -0.60 -8.17
C GLY A 53 8.20 0.03 -8.04
N ARG A 54 8.07 1.37 -8.01
CA ARG A 54 6.77 2.07 -7.89
C ARG A 54 6.03 2.17 -9.22
N LEU A 55 5.90 1.05 -9.95
CA LEU A 55 5.35 1.00 -11.31
C LEU A 55 3.86 1.38 -11.39
N PRO A 56 2.97 0.93 -10.47
CA PRO A 56 1.58 1.38 -10.44
C PRO A 56 1.45 2.88 -10.27
N PHE A 57 2.27 3.49 -9.42
CA PHE A 57 2.29 4.93 -9.22
C PHE A 57 2.77 5.68 -10.48
N ALA A 58 3.83 5.19 -11.16
CA ALA A 58 4.30 5.77 -12.41
C ALA A 58 3.21 5.76 -13.49
N LEU A 59 2.46 4.66 -13.60
CA LEU A 59 1.33 4.53 -14.53
C LEU A 59 0.19 5.50 -14.19
N GLY A 60 -0.20 5.57 -12.92
CA GLY A 60 -1.20 6.52 -12.47
C GLY A 60 -0.81 7.98 -12.73
N LEU A 61 0.46 8.32 -12.47
CA LEU A 61 1.01 9.65 -12.73
C LEU A 61 0.98 9.99 -14.24
N ALA A 62 1.30 9.02 -15.10
CA ALA A 62 1.22 9.19 -16.56
C ALA A 62 -0.22 9.48 -17.00
N PHE A 63 -1.20 8.72 -16.53
CA PHE A 63 -2.61 8.95 -16.83
C PHE A 63 -3.08 10.31 -16.31
N GLY A 64 -2.76 10.65 -15.06
CA GLY A 64 -3.18 11.92 -14.45
C GLY A 64 -2.64 13.14 -15.20
N LEU A 65 -1.33 13.17 -15.50
CA LEU A 65 -0.69 14.26 -16.23
C LEU A 65 -1.18 14.35 -17.69
N ALA A 66 -1.30 13.21 -18.38
CA ALA A 66 -1.88 13.19 -19.73
C ALA A 66 -3.34 13.69 -19.72
N GLY A 67 -4.14 13.29 -18.72
CA GLY A 67 -5.49 13.81 -18.54
C GLY A 67 -5.53 15.34 -18.43
N LEU A 68 -4.63 15.93 -17.63
CA LEU A 68 -4.50 17.38 -17.54
C LEU A 68 -4.11 18.03 -18.88
N VAL A 69 -3.21 17.41 -19.66
CA VAL A 69 -2.86 17.90 -21.01
C VAL A 69 -4.09 17.91 -21.92
N TYR A 70 -4.84 16.81 -21.96
CA TYR A 70 -6.04 16.72 -22.80
C TYR A 70 -7.15 17.69 -22.35
N ALA A 71 -7.30 17.94 -21.05
CA ALA A 71 -8.19 18.98 -20.54
C ALA A 71 -7.81 20.38 -21.07
N THR A 72 -6.49 20.73 -21.07
CA THR A 72 -6.04 22.02 -21.65
C THR A 72 -6.26 22.10 -23.16
N ARG A 73 -6.31 20.98 -23.85
CA ARG A 73 -6.60 20.88 -25.29
C ARG A 73 -8.09 20.77 -25.61
N ARG A 74 -8.97 20.93 -24.61
CA ARG A 74 -10.44 20.83 -24.72
C ARG A 74 -10.92 19.44 -25.19
N ARG A 75 -10.13 18.40 -25.03
CA ARG A 75 -10.50 17.00 -25.32
C ARG A 75 -11.06 16.35 -24.03
N HIS A 76 -12.27 16.82 -23.62
CA HIS A 76 -12.84 16.52 -22.31
C HIS A 76 -13.08 15.03 -22.07
N HIS A 77 -13.56 14.27 -23.08
CA HIS A 77 -13.81 12.84 -22.94
C HIS A 77 -12.50 12.05 -22.63
N LEU A 78 -11.42 12.38 -23.36
CA LEU A 78 -10.10 11.76 -23.10
C LEU A 78 -9.55 12.17 -21.72
N ALA A 79 -9.75 13.43 -21.32
CA ALA A 79 -9.32 13.90 -20.01
C ALA A 79 -10.03 13.15 -18.88
N LEU A 80 -11.36 12.95 -18.97
CA LEU A 80 -12.13 12.21 -17.97
C LEU A 80 -11.81 10.70 -17.97
N LEU A 81 -11.63 10.09 -19.14
CA LEU A 81 -11.21 8.70 -19.24
C LEU A 81 -9.85 8.47 -18.54
N LEU A 82 -8.88 9.34 -18.82
CA LEU A 82 -7.56 9.26 -18.19
C LEU A 82 -7.61 9.59 -16.69
N ALA A 83 -8.50 10.49 -16.27
CA ALA A 83 -8.75 10.77 -14.86
C ALA A 83 -9.33 9.55 -14.12
N LEU A 84 -10.18 8.74 -14.77
CA LEU A 84 -10.69 7.48 -14.24
C LEU A 84 -9.59 6.41 -14.15
N MET A 85 -8.75 6.30 -15.19
CA MET A 85 -7.67 5.31 -15.22
C MET A 85 -6.57 5.60 -14.17
N CYS A 86 -6.39 6.85 -13.78
CA CYS A 86 -5.37 7.28 -12.82
C CYS A 86 -5.49 6.57 -11.45
N PRO A 87 -6.62 6.66 -10.71
CA PRO A 87 -6.80 5.96 -9.44
C PRO A 87 -6.89 4.44 -9.58
N LEU A 88 -7.37 3.91 -10.70
CA LEU A 88 -7.37 2.48 -10.99
C LEU A 88 -5.96 1.90 -11.15
N ALA A 89 -5.00 2.72 -11.59
CA ALA A 89 -3.59 2.35 -11.59
C ALA A 89 -2.95 2.57 -10.22
N SER A 90 -3.26 3.70 -9.55
CA SER A 90 -2.73 4.04 -8.22
C SER A 90 -3.66 5.01 -7.49
N PRO A 91 -4.29 4.60 -6.38
CA PRO A 91 -5.15 5.48 -5.57
C PRO A 91 -4.42 6.78 -5.15
N ILE A 92 -3.14 6.69 -4.77
CA ILE A 92 -2.32 7.86 -4.40
C ILE A 92 -2.16 8.84 -5.57
N ALA A 93 -1.93 8.34 -6.79
CA ALA A 93 -1.88 9.20 -7.98
C ALA A 93 -3.25 9.85 -8.25
N GLY A 94 -4.35 9.12 -8.00
CA GLY A 94 -5.71 9.65 -8.08
C GLY A 94 -5.97 10.79 -7.09
N LEU A 95 -5.53 10.66 -5.84
CA LEU A 95 -5.60 11.74 -4.85
C LEU A 95 -4.82 12.98 -5.31
N PHE A 96 -3.63 12.80 -5.88
CA PHE A 96 -2.83 13.91 -6.39
C PHE A 96 -3.47 14.58 -7.62
N LEU A 97 -4.12 13.80 -8.49
CA LEU A 97 -4.90 14.35 -9.59
C LEU A 97 -6.09 15.16 -9.08
N ALA A 98 -6.76 14.68 -8.04
CA ALA A 98 -7.86 15.42 -7.40
C ALA A 98 -7.38 16.75 -6.82
N VAL A 99 -6.25 16.77 -6.10
CA VAL A 99 -5.62 18.00 -5.59
C VAL A 99 -5.28 18.97 -6.74
N ALA A 100 -4.72 18.47 -7.85
CA ALA A 100 -4.40 19.28 -9.02
C ALA A 100 -5.66 19.85 -9.70
N GLY A 101 -6.72 19.04 -9.85
CA GLY A 101 -8.00 19.45 -10.42
C GLY A 101 -8.72 20.49 -9.57
N LEU A 102 -8.82 20.25 -8.26
CA LEU A 102 -9.39 21.20 -7.29
C LEU A 102 -8.56 22.48 -7.23
N GLY A 103 -7.23 22.38 -7.16
CA GLY A 103 -6.33 23.52 -7.18
C GLY A 103 -6.51 24.39 -8.44
N TRP A 104 -6.70 23.74 -9.59
CA TRP A 104 -7.00 24.45 -10.84
C TRP A 104 -8.35 25.18 -10.78
N ALA A 105 -9.40 24.49 -10.36
CA ALA A 105 -10.74 25.06 -10.26
C ALA A 105 -10.81 26.20 -9.24
N PHE A 106 -10.36 25.97 -8.00
CA PHE A 106 -10.40 26.98 -6.93
C PHE A 106 -9.41 28.14 -7.13
N GLY A 107 -8.26 27.88 -7.70
CA GLY A 107 -7.30 28.94 -7.98
C GLY A 107 -7.83 30.05 -8.88
N ARG A 108 -8.77 29.74 -9.75
CA ARG A 108 -9.48 30.73 -10.55
C ARG A 108 -10.68 31.34 -9.83
N ALA A 109 -11.47 30.53 -9.10
CA ALA A 109 -12.67 31.00 -8.41
C ALA A 109 -12.35 31.99 -7.29
N VAL A 110 -11.48 31.61 -6.36
CA VAL A 110 -11.17 32.38 -5.14
C VAL A 110 -10.44 33.67 -5.45
N PHE A 111 -9.49 33.65 -6.42
CA PHE A 111 -8.66 34.82 -6.73
C PHE A 111 -9.15 35.66 -7.89
N SER A 112 -10.31 35.36 -8.50
CA SER A 112 -10.89 36.13 -9.63
C SER A 112 -12.13 36.97 -9.26
N GLY A 113 -12.52 37.03 -7.99
CA GLY A 113 -13.52 37.96 -7.51
C GLY A 113 -14.98 37.64 -7.88
N GLY A 114 -15.37 36.36 -7.90
CA GLY A 114 -16.80 36.04 -7.96
C GLY A 114 -17.18 34.62 -8.33
N LEU A 115 -18.08 34.05 -7.54
CA LEU A 115 -18.69 32.73 -7.74
C LEU A 115 -19.41 32.58 -9.08
N LYS A 116 -19.90 33.70 -9.67
CA LYS A 116 -20.61 33.70 -10.96
C LYS A 116 -19.69 33.36 -12.17
N ARG A 117 -18.35 33.55 -12.09
CA ARG A 117 -17.41 33.15 -13.12
C ARG A 117 -16.86 31.72 -12.96
N PHE A 118 -17.25 31.05 -11.89
CA PHE A 118 -16.88 29.63 -11.60
C PHE A 118 -17.41 28.64 -12.66
N VAL A 119 -18.26 29.09 -13.57
CA VAL A 119 -18.96 28.27 -14.55
C VAL A 119 -18.26 28.23 -15.91
N ALA A 120 -17.01 28.67 -16.04
CA ALA A 120 -16.27 28.51 -17.28
C ALA A 120 -15.99 27.02 -17.58
N SER A 121 -16.06 26.63 -18.86
CA SER A 121 -16.02 25.22 -19.28
C SER A 121 -14.79 24.43 -18.79
N LEU A 122 -13.62 25.09 -18.68
CA LEU A 122 -12.38 24.46 -18.21
C LEU A 122 -12.36 24.17 -16.71
N GLU A 123 -13.02 24.99 -15.92
CA GLU A 123 -13.12 24.82 -14.45
C GLU A 123 -14.05 23.66 -14.12
N LYS A 124 -15.16 23.51 -14.88
CA LYS A 124 -16.05 22.36 -14.75
C LYS A 124 -15.32 21.04 -15.04
N VAL A 125 -14.50 21.01 -16.10
CA VAL A 125 -13.73 19.81 -16.44
C VAL A 125 -12.71 19.47 -15.35
N ALA A 126 -12.03 20.46 -14.76
CA ALA A 126 -11.09 20.24 -13.67
C ALA A 126 -11.80 19.66 -12.42
N LEU A 127 -12.98 20.17 -12.07
CA LEU A 127 -13.81 19.62 -11.00
C LEU A 127 -14.30 18.20 -11.31
N LEU A 128 -14.78 17.97 -12.53
CA LEU A 128 -15.21 16.64 -12.95
C LEU A 128 -14.05 15.65 -12.91
N MET A 129 -12.84 16.04 -13.33
CA MET A 129 -11.65 15.21 -13.23
C MET A 129 -11.32 14.86 -11.79
N ALA A 130 -11.42 15.82 -10.86
CA ALA A 130 -11.22 15.55 -9.43
C ALA A 130 -12.28 14.57 -8.89
N GLY A 131 -13.56 14.76 -9.21
CA GLY A 131 -14.64 13.86 -8.81
C GLY A 131 -14.49 12.46 -9.38
N VAL A 132 -14.17 12.36 -10.67
CA VAL A 132 -13.92 11.06 -11.35
C VAL A 132 -12.69 10.36 -10.79
N ALA A 133 -11.65 11.09 -10.37
CA ALA A 133 -10.47 10.50 -9.74
C ALA A 133 -10.75 10.02 -8.30
N LEU A 134 -11.63 10.69 -7.56
CA LEU A 134 -12.00 10.28 -6.20
C LEU A 134 -13.02 9.15 -6.16
N LEU A 135 -13.86 9.01 -7.18
CA LEU A 135 -14.95 8.05 -7.22
C LEU A 135 -14.47 6.58 -7.05
N PRO A 136 -13.49 6.07 -7.82
CA PRO A 136 -13.01 4.71 -7.63
C PRO A 136 -12.40 4.49 -6.23
N ILE A 137 -11.72 5.50 -5.67
CA ILE A 137 -11.13 5.43 -4.33
C ILE A 137 -12.26 5.30 -3.29
N ALA A 138 -13.29 6.13 -3.37
CA ALA A 138 -14.43 6.06 -2.47
C ALA A 138 -15.17 4.71 -2.59
N VAL A 139 -15.45 4.27 -3.82
CA VAL A 139 -16.14 2.99 -4.07
C VAL A 139 -15.34 1.82 -3.51
N THR A 140 -14.02 1.76 -3.78
CA THR A 140 -13.19 0.66 -3.26
C THR A 140 -13.03 0.72 -1.74
N SER A 141 -12.91 1.90 -1.13
CA SER A 141 -12.83 2.04 0.32
C SER A 141 -14.11 1.62 1.04
N ILE A 142 -15.28 1.80 0.40
CA ILE A 142 -16.58 1.35 0.94
C ILE A 142 -16.79 -0.15 0.70
N ALA A 143 -16.44 -0.62 -0.51
CA ALA A 143 -16.65 -2.01 -0.89
C ALA A 143 -15.65 -2.98 -0.23
N PHE A 144 -14.45 -2.50 0.14
CA PHE A 144 -13.37 -3.27 0.75
C PHE A 144 -12.81 -2.51 1.96
N PRO A 145 -13.50 -2.54 3.12
CA PRO A 145 -13.16 -1.74 4.29
C PRO A 145 -12.00 -2.29 5.12
N GLU A 146 -11.33 -3.33 4.67
CA GLU A 146 -10.28 -4.04 5.42
C GLU A 146 -8.94 -3.29 5.51
N GLY A 147 -8.81 -2.12 4.87
CA GLY A 147 -7.59 -1.33 4.84
C GLY A 147 -7.01 -1.05 6.24
N GLY A 148 -5.68 -1.20 6.35
CA GLY A 148 -4.93 -0.81 7.54
C GLY A 148 -4.49 0.66 7.50
N SER A 149 -3.50 1.02 8.32
CA SER A 149 -2.92 2.35 8.35
C SER A 149 -1.44 2.34 7.97
N TYR A 150 -1.00 3.43 7.36
CA TYR A 150 0.42 3.66 7.09
C TYR A 150 0.84 4.99 7.72
N PRO A 151 1.27 5.02 9.00
CA PRO A 151 1.55 6.25 9.70
C PRO A 151 2.55 7.13 8.96
N MET A 152 2.29 8.44 8.95
CA MET A 152 3.20 9.44 8.40
C MET A 152 4.11 9.96 9.51
N GLY A 153 5.42 9.92 9.29
CA GLY A 153 6.37 10.46 10.25
C GLY A 153 6.29 11.99 10.38
N PRO A 154 6.66 12.58 11.54
CA PRO A 154 6.68 14.03 11.72
C PRO A 154 7.64 14.73 10.74
N ASP A 155 8.74 14.08 10.38
CA ASP A 155 9.71 14.60 9.40
C ASP A 155 9.08 14.71 8.01
N ASP A 156 8.32 13.69 7.58
CA ASP A 156 7.61 13.69 6.32
C ASP A 156 6.53 14.77 6.28
N ALA A 157 5.78 14.93 7.39
CA ALA A 157 4.77 15.97 7.51
C ALA A 157 5.40 17.38 7.43
N LEU A 158 6.52 17.61 8.14
CA LEU A 158 7.26 18.86 8.09
C LEU A 158 7.77 19.18 6.67
N LEU A 159 8.31 18.17 5.97
CA LEU A 159 8.77 18.30 4.59
C LEU A 159 7.63 18.66 3.63
N VAL A 160 6.47 18.03 3.77
CA VAL A 160 5.27 18.36 2.97
C VAL A 160 4.86 19.82 3.20
N ILE A 161 4.70 20.22 4.47
CA ILE A 161 4.24 21.57 4.83
C ILE A 161 5.24 22.65 4.37
N THR A 162 6.53 22.47 4.67
CA THR A 162 7.57 23.43 4.27
C THR A 162 7.68 23.57 2.76
N THR A 163 7.55 22.45 2.03
CA THR A 163 7.52 22.45 0.56
C THR A 163 6.29 23.19 0.03
N CYS A 164 5.11 22.96 0.61
CA CYS A 164 3.88 23.66 0.23
C CYS A 164 4.00 25.17 0.46
N VAL A 165 4.55 25.59 1.61
CA VAL A 165 4.79 27.01 1.92
C VAL A 165 5.76 27.61 0.91
N ALA A 166 6.88 26.97 0.62
CA ALA A 166 7.88 27.46 -0.31
C ALA A 166 7.31 27.61 -1.74
N VAL A 167 6.67 26.58 -2.27
CA VAL A 167 6.08 26.61 -3.61
C VAL A 167 4.92 27.62 -3.67
N GLY A 168 4.04 27.62 -2.68
CA GLY A 168 2.88 28.51 -2.61
C GLY A 168 3.27 30.01 -2.52
N TRP A 169 4.36 30.33 -1.81
CA TRP A 169 4.86 31.70 -1.68
C TRP A 169 5.59 32.18 -2.93
N LEU A 170 6.38 31.30 -3.53
CA LEU A 170 7.22 31.63 -4.69
C LEU A 170 6.43 31.65 -6.02
N THR A 171 5.31 30.91 -6.09
CA THR A 171 4.53 30.82 -7.34
C THR A 171 3.67 32.04 -7.58
N THR A 172 3.58 32.48 -8.85
CA THR A 172 2.59 33.44 -9.32
C THR A 172 1.30 32.79 -9.82
N SER A 173 1.31 31.47 -9.99
CA SER A 173 0.14 30.71 -10.47
C SER A 173 -0.88 30.50 -9.35
N ARG A 174 -2.07 31.06 -9.53
CA ARG A 174 -3.19 30.91 -8.57
C ARG A 174 -3.60 29.43 -8.39
N ALA A 175 -3.60 28.66 -9.47
CA ALA A 175 -3.92 27.24 -9.43
C ALA A 175 -2.90 26.45 -8.60
N VAL A 176 -1.61 26.70 -8.79
CA VAL A 176 -0.54 26.04 -8.01
C VAL A 176 -0.65 26.46 -6.54
N ARG A 177 -0.90 27.74 -6.24
CA ARG A 177 -1.07 28.21 -4.86
C ARG A 177 -2.27 27.54 -4.16
N ALA A 178 -3.41 27.44 -4.84
CA ALA A 178 -4.56 26.72 -4.30
C ALA A 178 -4.26 25.23 -4.11
N GLY A 179 -3.56 24.60 -5.07
CA GLY A 179 -3.13 23.21 -4.98
C GLY A 179 -2.18 22.95 -3.80
N THR A 180 -1.22 23.87 -3.51
CA THR A 180 -0.33 23.74 -2.35
C THR A 180 -1.08 23.84 -1.03
N ILE A 181 -2.08 24.74 -0.93
CA ILE A 181 -2.93 24.84 0.26
C ILE A 181 -3.72 23.53 0.48
N LEU A 182 -4.38 23.02 -0.57
CA LEU A 182 -5.12 21.76 -0.49
C LEU A 182 -4.21 20.58 -0.14
N TYR A 183 -3.02 20.53 -0.71
CA TYR A 183 -2.06 19.48 -0.42
C TYR A 183 -1.50 19.58 1.01
N ALA A 184 -1.24 20.78 1.52
CA ALA A 184 -0.83 21.00 2.90
C ALA A 184 -1.91 20.54 3.89
N VAL A 185 -3.17 20.88 3.64
CA VAL A 185 -4.31 20.44 4.46
C VAL A 185 -4.45 18.91 4.40
N GLY A 186 -4.37 18.31 3.20
CA GLY A 186 -4.42 16.85 3.02
C GLY A 186 -3.24 16.14 3.69
N GLY A 187 -2.04 16.70 3.63
CA GLY A 187 -0.85 16.18 4.30
C GLY A 187 -0.96 16.25 5.82
N LEU A 188 -1.48 17.38 6.35
CA LEU A 188 -1.75 17.52 7.79
C LEU A 188 -2.83 16.52 8.26
N ALA A 189 -3.88 16.33 7.49
CA ALA A 189 -4.92 15.34 7.77
C ALA A 189 -4.34 13.91 7.76
N ALA A 190 -3.48 13.59 6.78
CA ALA A 190 -2.83 12.29 6.70
C ALA A 190 -1.84 12.02 7.86
N PHE A 191 -1.28 13.07 8.46
CA PHE A 191 -0.44 12.98 9.65
C PHE A 191 -1.26 12.79 10.93
N LEU A 192 -2.37 13.52 11.08
CA LEU A 192 -3.17 13.54 12.32
C LEU A 192 -4.16 12.38 12.44
N VAL A 193 -4.59 11.82 11.29
CA VAL A 193 -5.63 10.78 11.26
C VAL A 193 -5.04 9.50 10.68
N PRO A 194 -5.12 8.35 11.41
CA PRO A 194 -4.70 7.06 10.84
C PRO A 194 -5.42 6.75 9.53
N ASN A 195 -4.66 6.49 8.49
CA ASN A 195 -5.20 6.24 7.15
C ASN A 195 -4.22 5.42 6.29
N PRO A 196 -4.70 4.71 5.25
CA PRO A 196 -3.84 3.89 4.40
C PRO A 196 -2.96 4.69 3.43
N ALA A 197 -3.24 5.96 3.18
CA ALA A 197 -2.42 6.82 2.33
C ALA A 197 -1.14 7.27 3.05
N GLY A 198 -1.26 7.78 4.28
CA GLY A 198 -0.20 8.09 5.23
C GLY A 198 1.08 8.65 4.61
N ALA A 199 2.21 8.03 4.90
CA ALA A 199 3.52 8.43 4.39
C ALA A 199 3.63 8.43 2.85
N ASN A 200 2.71 7.76 2.12
CA ASN A 200 2.70 7.83 0.66
C ASN A 200 2.34 9.24 0.13
N VAL A 201 1.71 10.08 0.97
CA VAL A 201 1.37 11.46 0.61
C VAL A 201 2.62 12.29 0.29
N VAL A 202 3.75 12.02 0.95
CA VAL A 202 5.03 12.74 0.70
C VAL A 202 5.51 12.65 -0.75
N ARG A 203 5.08 11.64 -1.49
CA ARG A 203 5.52 11.39 -2.87
C ARG A 203 5.24 12.56 -3.82
N LEU A 204 4.14 13.29 -3.64
CA LEU A 204 3.85 14.43 -4.51
C LEU A 204 4.91 15.53 -4.34
N ALA A 205 5.23 15.90 -3.10
CA ALA A 205 6.27 16.88 -2.83
C ALA A 205 7.63 16.41 -3.37
N MET A 206 8.02 15.17 -3.06
CA MET A 206 9.31 14.61 -3.48
C MET A 206 9.49 14.61 -5.00
N PHE A 207 8.44 14.27 -5.79
CA PHE A 207 8.56 14.19 -7.25
C PHE A 207 8.35 15.52 -7.96
N VAL A 208 7.53 16.43 -7.40
CA VAL A 208 7.04 17.60 -8.14
C VAL A 208 7.64 18.90 -7.62
N ALA A 209 8.02 18.98 -6.34
CA ALA A 209 8.49 20.25 -5.75
C ALA A 209 9.75 20.80 -6.40
N GLY A 210 10.79 19.98 -6.54
CA GLY A 210 12.05 20.38 -7.19
C GLY A 210 11.84 20.86 -8.63
N PRO A 211 11.20 20.06 -9.49
CA PRO A 211 10.81 20.46 -10.84
C PRO A 211 9.97 21.75 -10.92
N LEU A 212 8.96 21.91 -10.05
CA LEU A 212 8.14 23.13 -10.02
C LEU A 212 8.97 24.34 -9.58
N LEU A 213 9.78 24.21 -8.54
CA LEU A 213 10.66 25.30 -8.11
C LEU A 213 11.67 25.66 -9.20
N ALA A 214 12.18 24.69 -9.95
CA ALA A 214 13.02 24.95 -11.12
C ALA A 214 12.27 25.75 -12.20
N CYS A 215 11.00 25.40 -12.51
CA CYS A 215 10.17 26.16 -13.45
C CYS A 215 9.91 27.61 -12.98
N ILE A 216 9.68 27.82 -11.67
CA ILE A 216 9.32 29.12 -11.10
C ILE A 216 10.53 30.03 -10.94
N LEU A 217 11.66 29.50 -10.49
CA LEU A 217 12.82 30.26 -10.07
C LEU A 217 13.85 30.48 -11.18
N TRP A 218 13.96 29.59 -12.17
CA TRP A 218 14.99 29.62 -13.19
C TRP A 218 15.13 30.97 -13.92
N PRO A 219 14.03 31.61 -14.33
CA PRO A 219 14.17 32.86 -15.11
C PRO A 219 14.73 34.03 -14.30
N ARG A 220 14.39 34.13 -13.00
CA ARG A 220 14.63 35.35 -12.21
C ARG A 220 15.47 35.16 -10.95
N ARG A 221 15.54 33.95 -10.39
CA ARG A 221 16.15 33.67 -9.06
C ARG A 221 17.06 32.44 -9.09
N ARG A 222 17.90 32.30 -10.09
CA ARG A 222 18.83 31.15 -10.27
C ARG A 222 19.68 30.87 -9.02
N ARG A 223 20.10 31.90 -8.28
CA ARG A 223 20.90 31.73 -7.06
C ARG A 223 20.17 30.96 -5.97
N VAL A 224 18.87 31.21 -5.81
CA VAL A 224 18.03 30.45 -4.86
C VAL A 224 17.94 28.96 -5.27
N LEU A 225 17.80 28.71 -6.55
CA LEU A 225 17.74 27.33 -7.08
C LEU A 225 19.11 26.62 -6.94
N LEU A 226 20.24 27.33 -7.06
CA LEU A 226 21.55 26.73 -6.82
C LEU A 226 21.74 26.28 -5.36
N VAL A 227 21.10 26.94 -4.40
CA VAL A 227 21.15 26.56 -2.97
C VAL A 227 20.17 25.46 -2.66
N LEU A 228 18.92 25.58 -3.10
CA LEU A 228 17.85 24.60 -2.78
C LEU A 228 17.91 23.36 -3.69
N GLY A 229 18.36 23.50 -4.92
CA GLY A 229 18.37 22.43 -5.92
C GLY A 229 19.09 21.16 -5.48
N PRO A 230 20.32 21.23 -4.95
CA PRO A 230 21.03 20.04 -4.45
C PRO A 230 20.24 19.29 -3.38
N LEU A 231 19.64 20.00 -2.41
CA LEU A 231 18.84 19.38 -1.34
C LEU A 231 17.62 18.66 -1.91
N LEU A 232 16.92 19.31 -2.87
CA LEU A 232 15.73 18.72 -3.52
C LEU A 232 16.10 17.52 -4.40
N ILE A 233 17.24 17.55 -5.08
CA ILE A 233 17.76 16.43 -5.87
C ILE A 233 18.14 15.27 -4.94
N VAL A 234 18.86 15.51 -3.87
CA VAL A 234 19.22 14.48 -2.88
C VAL A 234 17.93 13.85 -2.32
N TRP A 235 16.98 14.66 -1.89
CA TRP A 235 15.71 14.15 -1.36
C TRP A 235 14.94 13.29 -2.39
N GLN A 236 14.86 13.75 -3.64
CA GLN A 236 14.18 13.01 -4.72
C GLN A 236 14.87 11.69 -5.06
N TRP A 237 16.21 11.68 -5.08
CA TRP A 237 16.99 10.53 -5.55
C TRP A 237 17.44 9.59 -4.44
N TRP A 238 17.35 10.00 -3.17
CA TRP A 238 17.76 9.19 -2.03
C TRP A 238 17.17 7.78 -2.03
N PRO A 239 15.84 7.57 -2.26
CA PRO A 239 15.28 6.23 -2.28
C PRO A 239 15.88 5.33 -3.37
N ALA A 240 16.09 5.88 -4.58
CA ALA A 240 16.71 5.15 -5.68
C ALA A 240 18.18 4.83 -5.39
N ALA A 241 18.93 5.79 -4.87
CA ALA A 241 20.33 5.61 -4.50
C ALA A 241 20.47 4.52 -3.42
N ALA A 242 19.61 4.53 -2.40
CA ALA A 242 19.60 3.53 -1.35
C ALA A 242 19.29 2.11 -1.90
N VAL A 243 18.29 1.98 -2.77
CA VAL A 243 17.93 0.71 -3.40
C VAL A 243 19.07 0.20 -4.29
N VAL A 244 19.63 1.04 -5.16
CA VAL A 244 20.72 0.65 -6.08
C VAL A 244 22.00 0.29 -5.29
N ALA A 245 22.33 1.04 -4.25
CA ALA A 245 23.48 0.74 -3.40
C ALA A 245 23.31 -0.58 -2.63
N ALA A 246 22.08 -0.93 -2.25
CA ALA A 246 21.78 -2.18 -1.57
C ALA A 246 21.72 -3.39 -2.53
N ALA A 247 21.09 -3.23 -3.70
CA ALA A 247 20.78 -4.33 -4.62
C ALA A 247 21.99 -5.17 -5.05
N GLY A 248 23.15 -4.55 -5.23
CA GLY A 248 24.39 -5.27 -5.59
C GLY A 248 25.11 -5.94 -4.41
N ARG A 249 24.65 -5.70 -3.16
CA ARG A 249 25.31 -6.14 -1.93
C ARG A 249 24.41 -6.98 -1.02
N ASP A 250 23.14 -7.10 -1.38
CA ASP A 250 22.15 -7.82 -0.57
C ASP A 250 22.00 -9.26 -1.07
N PRO A 251 22.55 -10.25 -0.35
CA PRO A 251 22.43 -11.66 -0.73
C PRO A 251 20.98 -12.13 -0.79
N SER A 252 20.08 -11.52 0.01
CA SER A 252 18.65 -11.87 0.03
C SER A 252 17.91 -11.57 -1.27
N ALA A 253 18.49 -10.77 -2.18
CA ALA A 253 17.93 -10.56 -3.52
C ALA A 253 18.03 -11.81 -4.42
N GLN A 254 18.74 -12.86 -4.00
CA GLN A 254 18.94 -14.08 -4.78
C GLN A 254 18.26 -15.28 -4.13
N VAL A 255 17.58 -16.10 -4.93
CA VAL A 255 16.93 -17.33 -4.46
C VAL A 255 17.91 -18.28 -3.76
N ALA A 256 19.17 -18.30 -4.20
CA ALA A 256 20.22 -19.16 -3.63
C ALA A 256 20.45 -18.89 -2.13
N TYR A 257 20.21 -17.67 -1.64
CA TYR A 257 20.30 -17.33 -0.23
C TYR A 257 19.25 -18.08 0.61
N PHE A 258 18.05 -18.31 0.07
CA PHE A 258 16.95 -18.99 0.75
C PHE A 258 16.97 -20.52 0.58
N GLN A 259 17.71 -21.07 -0.39
CA GLN A 259 17.74 -22.51 -0.67
C GLN A 259 18.06 -23.38 0.55
N PRO A 260 19.05 -23.06 1.40
CA PRO A 260 19.34 -23.86 2.60
C PRO A 260 18.15 -23.91 3.56
N LEU A 261 17.48 -22.76 3.78
CA LEU A 261 16.29 -22.69 4.63
C LEU A 261 15.14 -23.51 4.04
N LEU A 262 14.85 -23.36 2.75
CA LEU A 262 13.78 -24.10 2.06
C LEU A 262 14.05 -25.62 2.09
N SER A 263 15.30 -26.04 1.89
CA SER A 263 15.68 -27.44 2.00
C SER A 263 15.43 -27.99 3.40
N TYR A 264 15.78 -27.25 4.44
CA TYR A 264 15.50 -27.65 5.83
C TYR A 264 14.00 -27.73 6.10
N LEU A 265 13.22 -26.70 5.71
CA LEU A 265 11.77 -26.67 5.91
C LEU A 265 11.04 -27.79 5.17
N GLY A 266 11.58 -28.29 4.06
CA GLY A 266 11.07 -29.46 3.35
C GLY A 266 11.29 -30.81 4.11
N THR A 267 12.12 -30.83 5.15
CA THR A 267 12.37 -32.03 5.95
C THR A 267 11.58 -32.10 7.25
N VAL A 268 10.88 -31.03 7.61
CA VAL A 268 10.13 -30.90 8.87
C VAL A 268 8.67 -30.55 8.60
N PRO A 269 7.73 -31.01 9.45
CA PRO A 269 6.34 -30.58 9.34
C PRO A 269 6.22 -29.11 9.73
N VAL A 270 5.84 -28.27 8.80
CA VAL A 270 5.66 -26.82 9.02
C VAL A 270 4.40 -26.33 8.33
N ASN A 271 3.52 -25.67 9.10
CA ASN A 271 2.34 -24.98 8.57
C ASN A 271 2.58 -23.48 8.48
N ARG A 272 3.33 -22.90 9.44
CA ARG A 272 3.59 -21.45 9.47
C ARG A 272 4.96 -21.12 10.06
N ILE A 273 5.66 -20.20 9.41
CA ILE A 273 6.98 -19.71 9.81
C ILE A 273 6.95 -18.19 10.02
N GLU A 274 7.74 -17.69 10.97
CA GLU A 274 8.07 -16.27 11.08
C GLU A 274 9.50 -16.02 10.60
N ILE A 275 9.68 -14.95 9.84
CA ILE A 275 10.97 -14.47 9.39
C ILE A 275 11.02 -12.96 9.62
N PRO A 276 11.89 -12.43 10.50
CA PRO A 276 12.12 -10.99 10.61
C PRO A 276 12.40 -10.40 9.23
N PHE A 277 11.58 -9.45 8.81
CA PHE A 277 11.61 -8.94 7.45
C PHE A 277 13.00 -8.50 7.01
N THR A 278 13.49 -9.06 5.90
CA THR A 278 14.66 -8.52 5.22
C THR A 278 14.37 -7.11 4.71
N ARG A 279 15.40 -6.30 4.50
CA ARG A 279 15.22 -4.88 4.10
C ARG A 279 14.31 -4.70 2.88
N ALA A 280 14.35 -5.62 1.93
CA ALA A 280 13.60 -5.55 0.68
C ALA A 280 12.48 -6.60 0.58
N HIS A 281 12.17 -7.31 1.67
CA HIS A 281 11.09 -8.29 1.78
C HIS A 281 11.18 -9.46 0.76
N TRP A 282 12.39 -9.90 0.43
CA TRP A 282 12.58 -11.00 -0.52
C TRP A 282 12.09 -12.36 0.01
N GLU A 283 12.01 -12.54 1.33
CA GLU A 283 11.37 -13.71 1.95
C GLU A 283 9.95 -13.92 1.45
N THR A 284 9.18 -12.86 1.21
CA THR A 284 7.81 -12.96 0.69
C THR A 284 7.74 -13.49 -0.75
N ASN A 285 8.82 -13.30 -1.52
CA ASN A 285 8.89 -13.82 -2.88
C ASN A 285 9.42 -15.26 -2.94
N PHE A 286 10.40 -15.59 -2.08
CA PHE A 286 11.09 -16.86 -2.17
C PHE A 286 10.61 -17.94 -1.18
N VAL A 287 10.07 -17.55 -0.01
CA VAL A 287 9.60 -18.49 1.02
C VAL A 287 8.09 -18.65 1.02
N ALA A 288 7.32 -17.58 0.87
CA ALA A 288 5.86 -17.62 0.99
C ALA A 288 5.16 -18.55 -0.02
N ASN A 289 5.80 -18.85 -1.15
CA ASN A 289 5.29 -19.80 -2.13
C ASN A 289 5.46 -21.29 -1.69
N HIS A 290 6.24 -21.55 -0.64
CA HIS A 290 6.54 -22.90 -0.16
C HIS A 290 5.95 -23.15 1.23
N VAL A 291 5.98 -22.14 2.11
CA VAL A 291 5.50 -22.21 3.49
C VAL A 291 4.76 -20.93 3.83
N ALA A 292 3.60 -21.02 4.49
CA ALA A 292 2.87 -19.86 4.94
C ALA A 292 3.71 -19.04 5.94
N MET A 293 3.80 -17.75 5.72
CA MET A 293 4.45 -16.82 6.64
C MET A 293 3.43 -16.25 7.64
N ALA A 294 3.88 -15.97 8.85
CA ALA A 294 3.01 -15.39 9.89
C ALA A 294 2.67 -13.92 9.58
N ARG A 295 3.62 -13.18 9.00
CA ARG A 295 3.45 -11.77 8.59
C ARG A 295 3.53 -11.62 7.07
N GLY A 296 2.70 -10.73 6.53
CA GLY A 296 2.77 -10.27 5.15
C GLY A 296 3.48 -8.92 5.03
N TRP A 297 4.15 -8.66 3.91
CA TRP A 297 4.91 -7.43 3.69
C TRP A 297 4.03 -6.18 3.40
N GLU A 298 2.73 -6.35 3.25
CA GLU A 298 1.80 -5.25 3.00
C GLU A 298 1.69 -4.40 4.26
N ARG A 299 2.41 -3.28 4.28
CA ARG A 299 2.70 -2.46 5.46
C ARG A 299 1.45 -2.03 6.23
N GLN A 300 0.36 -1.72 5.53
CA GLN A 300 -0.87 -1.24 6.13
C GLN A 300 -1.55 -2.34 6.95
N LEU A 301 -1.57 -3.57 6.44
CA LEU A 301 -2.15 -4.72 7.12
C LEU A 301 -1.20 -5.25 8.20
N ASP A 302 0.10 -5.29 7.93
CA ASP A 302 1.10 -5.67 8.91
C ASP A 302 1.05 -4.72 10.15
N HIS A 303 0.95 -3.41 9.93
CA HIS A 303 0.76 -2.46 11.03
C HIS A 303 -0.57 -2.66 11.78
N LYS A 304 -1.64 -3.10 11.09
CA LYS A 304 -2.96 -3.34 11.69
C LYS A 304 -2.99 -4.59 12.56
N TYR A 305 -2.39 -5.69 12.08
CA TYR A 305 -2.49 -6.99 12.72
C TYR A 305 -1.30 -7.31 13.62
N ASP A 306 -0.16 -6.66 13.38
CA ASP A 306 1.14 -6.98 13.99
C ASP A 306 1.79 -5.73 14.62
N GLU A 307 0.97 -4.88 15.27
CA GLU A 307 1.36 -3.61 15.87
C GLU A 307 2.54 -3.73 16.85
N ILE A 308 2.71 -4.89 17.49
CA ILE A 308 3.80 -5.15 18.44
C ILE A 308 5.19 -4.91 17.86
N PHE A 309 5.36 -5.05 16.54
CA PHE A 309 6.64 -4.83 15.85
C PHE A 309 6.91 -3.36 15.51
N TYR A 310 5.90 -2.50 15.69
CA TYR A 310 5.95 -1.06 15.41
C TYR A 310 6.02 -0.21 16.69
N THR A 311 5.82 -0.83 17.84
CA THR A 311 5.92 -0.19 19.14
C THR A 311 7.31 -0.36 19.73
N GLN A 312 7.74 0.58 20.59
CA GLN A 312 9.02 0.44 21.28
C GLN A 312 8.89 -0.55 22.46
N GLY A 313 9.95 -1.32 22.70
CA GLY A 313 10.06 -2.16 23.88
C GLY A 313 9.36 -3.52 23.74
N LEU A 314 9.43 -4.15 22.56
CA LEU A 314 8.96 -5.53 22.38
C LEU A 314 9.63 -6.46 23.41
N SER A 315 8.81 -7.09 24.28
CA SER A 315 9.28 -8.04 25.28
C SER A 315 9.28 -9.48 24.77
N SER A 316 10.16 -10.34 25.33
CA SER A 316 10.21 -11.76 25.00
C SER A 316 8.87 -12.47 25.24
N SER A 317 8.14 -12.09 26.31
CA SER A 317 6.84 -12.66 26.65
C SER A 317 5.76 -12.26 25.64
N ALA A 318 5.71 -10.98 25.23
CA ALA A 318 4.76 -10.50 24.22
C ALA A 318 5.05 -11.14 22.85
N TYR A 319 6.33 -11.27 22.48
CA TYR A 319 6.73 -11.92 21.24
C TYR A 319 6.35 -13.40 21.23
N LEU A 320 6.63 -14.14 22.30
CA LEU A 320 6.24 -15.54 22.43
C LEU A 320 4.72 -15.74 22.39
N ALA A 321 3.97 -14.88 23.07
CA ALA A 321 2.51 -14.89 23.03
C ALA A 321 1.99 -14.68 21.60
N TRP A 322 2.56 -13.72 20.87
CA TRP A 322 2.22 -13.47 19.47
C TRP A 322 2.54 -14.67 18.58
N LEU A 323 3.74 -15.26 18.70
CA LEU A 323 4.11 -16.48 17.95
C LEU A 323 3.13 -17.63 18.20
N THR A 324 2.77 -17.84 19.47
CA THR A 324 1.84 -18.90 19.87
C THR A 324 0.45 -18.63 19.31
N ASP A 325 -0.05 -17.40 19.43
CA ASP A 325 -1.40 -17.04 18.97
C ASP A 325 -1.54 -17.09 17.45
N ASN A 326 -0.46 -16.79 16.73
CA ASN A 326 -0.36 -16.92 15.27
C ASN A 326 -0.05 -18.36 14.80
N ALA A 327 -0.02 -19.36 15.70
CA ALA A 327 0.31 -20.75 15.38
C ALA A 327 1.65 -20.91 14.63
N VAL A 328 2.65 -20.09 14.98
CA VAL A 328 3.99 -20.15 14.41
C VAL A 328 4.74 -21.34 14.97
N GLN A 329 5.27 -22.20 14.10
CA GLN A 329 6.03 -23.39 14.50
C GLN A 329 7.54 -23.14 14.50
N TYR A 330 8.00 -22.32 13.57
CA TYR A 330 9.42 -22.01 13.42
C TYR A 330 9.62 -20.51 13.24
N VAL A 331 10.74 -20.02 13.79
CA VAL A 331 11.26 -18.69 13.54
C VAL A 331 12.60 -18.79 12.88
N ALA A 332 12.82 -18.13 11.75
CA ALA A 332 14.08 -18.16 11.01
C ALA A 332 14.69 -16.77 10.90
N LEU A 333 15.85 -16.56 11.52
CA LEU A 333 16.57 -15.29 11.50
C LEU A 333 17.64 -15.29 10.40
N PRO A 334 17.56 -14.36 9.41
CA PRO A 334 18.59 -14.15 8.41
C PRO A 334 19.78 -13.32 8.96
N ASP A 335 20.93 -13.41 8.31
CA ASP A 335 22.13 -12.62 8.63
C ASP A 335 22.29 -11.35 7.79
N VAL A 336 21.27 -10.98 7.02
CA VAL A 336 21.24 -9.77 6.18
C VAL A 336 20.64 -8.56 6.90
N ALA A 337 20.71 -7.40 6.27
CA ALA A 337 20.08 -6.20 6.78
C ALA A 337 18.56 -6.37 6.80
N LEU A 338 17.94 -6.01 7.93
CA LEU A 338 16.52 -6.14 8.19
C LEU A 338 15.78 -4.83 7.94
N ASP A 339 14.49 -4.94 7.66
CA ASP A 339 13.53 -3.83 7.76
C ASP A 339 13.44 -3.35 9.22
N PHE A 340 13.05 -2.10 9.41
CA PHE A 340 12.97 -1.53 10.76
C PHE A 340 11.98 -2.29 11.65
N SER A 341 10.90 -2.85 11.10
CA SER A 341 9.90 -3.63 11.85
C SER A 341 10.37 -5.03 12.25
N GLY A 342 11.47 -5.53 11.66
CA GLY A 342 12.11 -6.81 12.04
C GLY A 342 13.26 -6.68 13.04
N GLN A 343 13.69 -5.46 13.36
CA GLN A 343 14.89 -5.24 14.17
C GLN A 343 14.69 -5.63 15.64
N SER A 344 13.53 -5.28 16.22
CA SER A 344 13.22 -5.56 17.62
C SER A 344 13.15 -7.06 17.91
N GLU A 345 12.45 -7.83 17.05
CA GLU A 345 12.38 -9.28 17.19
C GLU A 345 13.73 -9.96 16.96
N ALA A 346 14.51 -9.50 15.97
CA ALA A 346 15.86 -10.03 15.74
C ALA A 346 16.80 -9.78 16.92
N ALA A 347 16.65 -8.64 17.62
CA ALA A 347 17.39 -8.37 18.84
C ALA A 347 17.02 -9.37 19.97
N LEU A 348 15.72 -9.65 20.15
CA LEU A 348 15.24 -10.66 21.08
C LEU A 348 15.77 -12.06 20.74
N LEU A 349 15.69 -12.46 19.47
CA LEU A 349 16.19 -13.77 19.02
C LEU A 349 17.69 -13.96 19.27
N ARG A 350 18.50 -12.90 19.10
CA ARG A 350 19.93 -12.92 19.39
C ARG A 350 20.22 -12.99 20.90
N ALA A 351 19.40 -12.33 21.71
CA ALA A 351 19.52 -12.35 23.18
C ALA A 351 19.02 -13.67 23.79
N GLY A 352 18.16 -14.40 23.08
CA GLY A 352 17.50 -15.61 23.53
C GLY A 352 16.10 -15.33 24.07
N VAL A 353 15.11 -16.07 23.60
CA VAL A 353 13.70 -15.99 23.99
C VAL A 353 13.32 -17.29 24.70
N PRO A 354 12.91 -17.25 25.97
CA PRO A 354 12.37 -18.44 26.64
C PRO A 354 11.19 -19.02 25.84
N GLY A 355 11.16 -20.34 25.65
CA GLY A 355 10.14 -20.99 24.82
C GLY A 355 10.54 -21.14 23.34
N LEU A 356 11.70 -20.67 22.93
CA LEU A 356 12.29 -20.95 21.62
C LEU A 356 13.52 -21.86 21.80
N ARG A 357 13.57 -22.95 21.04
CA ARG A 357 14.70 -23.91 21.01
C ARG A 357 15.34 -23.90 19.63
N GLU A 358 16.62 -23.52 19.55
CA GLU A 358 17.37 -23.59 18.28
C GLU A 358 17.42 -25.05 17.81
N VAL A 359 16.97 -25.28 16.56
CA VAL A 359 16.84 -26.63 15.97
C VAL A 359 17.68 -26.81 14.73
N TRP A 360 18.06 -25.71 14.07
CA TRP A 360 18.90 -25.77 12.87
C TRP A 360 19.66 -24.46 12.66
N ARG A 361 20.81 -24.57 12.04
CA ARG A 361 21.68 -23.44 11.69
C ARG A 361 22.42 -23.73 10.38
N SER A 362 22.60 -22.67 9.59
CA SER A 362 23.49 -22.65 8.43
C SER A 362 24.40 -21.42 8.47
N ASN A 363 25.15 -21.17 7.38
CA ASN A 363 25.99 -19.98 7.29
C ASN A 363 25.18 -18.66 7.37
N HIS A 364 23.95 -18.68 6.89
CA HIS A 364 23.12 -17.46 6.74
C HIS A 364 21.85 -17.49 7.59
N TRP A 365 21.52 -18.61 8.23
CA TRP A 365 20.24 -18.78 8.90
C TRP A 365 20.39 -19.42 10.27
N ARG A 366 19.56 -18.95 11.21
CA ARG A 366 19.33 -19.66 12.47
C ARG A 366 17.85 -19.91 12.60
N VAL A 367 17.45 -21.13 12.95
CA VAL A 367 16.05 -21.52 13.07
C VAL A 367 15.76 -22.04 14.47
N TRP A 368 14.70 -21.51 15.06
CA TRP A 368 14.17 -21.96 16.36
C TRP A 368 12.80 -22.59 16.17
N ALA A 369 12.54 -23.67 16.90
CA ALA A 369 11.21 -24.21 17.08
C ALA A 369 10.52 -23.51 18.26
N VAL A 370 9.25 -23.16 18.11
CA VAL A 370 8.40 -22.67 19.17
C VAL A 370 7.91 -23.85 19.97
N THR A 371 8.26 -23.94 21.28
CA THR A 371 8.03 -25.14 22.10
C THR A 371 6.55 -25.34 22.50
N ALA A 372 5.77 -24.26 22.57
CA ALA A 372 4.35 -24.27 22.96
C ALA A 372 3.48 -23.62 21.87
N THR A 373 3.63 -24.10 20.62
CA THR A 373 2.80 -23.59 19.51
C THR A 373 1.37 -24.13 19.58
N ARG A 374 0.41 -23.35 19.11
CA ARG A 374 -0.97 -23.80 18.85
C ARG A 374 -1.07 -24.45 17.47
N HIS A 375 -2.13 -25.19 17.26
CA HIS A 375 -2.43 -25.71 15.93
C HIS A 375 -3.06 -24.62 15.05
N LEU A 376 -2.78 -24.67 13.75
CA LEU A 376 -3.39 -23.74 12.78
C LEU A 376 -4.91 -23.89 12.74
N VAL A 377 -5.40 -25.10 12.99
CA VAL A 377 -6.83 -25.43 13.12
C VAL A 377 -7.05 -26.03 14.51
N GLU A 378 -7.96 -25.47 15.28
CA GLU A 378 -8.38 -25.95 16.60
C GLU A 378 -9.84 -26.40 16.53
N GLY A 379 -10.20 -27.45 17.33
CA GLY A 379 -11.55 -28.03 17.35
C GLY A 379 -11.64 -29.31 16.57
N PRO A 380 -12.89 -29.75 16.17
CA PRO A 380 -13.12 -31.04 15.55
C PRO A 380 -12.76 -31.10 14.05
N ALA A 381 -11.87 -30.25 13.58
CA ALA A 381 -11.44 -30.14 12.19
C ALA A 381 -9.93 -30.34 12.04
N THR A 382 -9.52 -30.91 10.91
CA THR A 382 -8.12 -31.02 10.48
C THR A 382 -7.92 -30.31 9.14
N LEU A 383 -6.79 -29.65 8.96
CA LEU A 383 -6.40 -29.06 7.69
C LEU A 383 -5.95 -30.17 6.74
N THR A 384 -6.58 -30.25 5.57
CA THR A 384 -6.26 -31.25 4.52
C THR A 384 -5.65 -30.63 3.28
N GLY A 385 -5.79 -29.32 3.09
CA GLY A 385 -5.21 -28.56 2.00
C GLY A 385 -5.26 -27.07 2.24
N ALA A 386 -4.31 -26.33 1.70
CA ALA A 386 -4.27 -24.87 1.73
C ALA A 386 -3.68 -24.32 0.44
N THR A 387 -4.24 -23.22 -0.03
CA THR A 387 -3.70 -22.38 -1.10
C THR A 387 -3.58 -20.94 -0.61
N SER A 388 -3.19 -20.03 -1.47
CA SER A 388 -3.11 -18.60 -1.13
C SER A 388 -4.47 -17.97 -0.77
N ASN A 389 -5.58 -18.58 -1.18
CA ASN A 389 -6.92 -18.02 -1.01
C ASN A 389 -7.97 -19.04 -0.58
N SER A 390 -7.58 -20.27 -0.23
CA SER A 390 -8.51 -21.30 0.20
C SER A 390 -7.91 -22.26 1.21
N PHE A 391 -8.80 -22.91 2.00
CA PHE A 391 -8.47 -23.94 2.96
C PHE A 391 -9.46 -25.11 2.82
N ASP A 392 -8.92 -26.32 2.79
CA ASP A 392 -9.70 -27.55 2.85
C ASP A 392 -9.63 -28.12 4.27
N LEU A 393 -10.78 -28.29 4.90
CA LEU A 393 -10.92 -28.81 6.25
C LEU A 393 -11.73 -30.10 6.26
N ALA A 394 -11.32 -31.07 7.09
CA ALA A 394 -12.07 -32.28 7.34
C ALA A 394 -12.62 -32.27 8.78
N PHE A 395 -13.93 -32.15 8.93
CA PHE A 395 -14.62 -32.22 10.23
C PHE A 395 -14.92 -33.67 10.62
N SER A 396 -14.36 -34.11 11.75
CA SER A 396 -14.61 -35.43 12.33
C SER A 396 -15.89 -35.48 13.11
N ALA A 397 -16.42 -34.38 13.61
CA ALA A 397 -17.67 -34.22 14.30
C ALA A 397 -18.29 -32.85 14.00
N PRO A 398 -19.64 -32.70 14.11
CA PRO A 398 -20.28 -31.40 14.15
C PRO A 398 -19.70 -30.53 15.28
N GLY A 399 -19.63 -29.22 15.05
CA GLY A 399 -19.12 -28.30 16.06
C GLY A 399 -18.43 -27.08 15.46
N THR A 400 -17.64 -26.42 16.30
CA THR A 400 -16.93 -25.20 16.00
C THR A 400 -15.43 -25.46 15.85
N ALA A 401 -14.83 -24.99 14.75
CA ALA A 401 -13.39 -24.97 14.55
C ALA A 401 -12.89 -23.52 14.43
N ILE A 402 -11.69 -23.25 14.93
CA ILE A 402 -11.01 -21.98 14.77
C ILE A 402 -9.84 -22.20 13.81
N LEU A 403 -9.86 -21.52 12.69
CA LEU A 403 -8.76 -21.40 11.77
C LEU A 403 -8.00 -20.11 12.12
N ARG A 404 -6.72 -20.22 12.50
CA ARG A 404 -5.88 -19.09 12.88
C ARG A 404 -5.37 -18.32 11.66
N VAL A 405 -6.33 -17.84 10.90
CA VAL A 405 -6.18 -16.88 9.79
C VAL A 405 -7.11 -15.73 10.12
N HIS A 406 -6.65 -14.51 9.97
CA HIS A 406 -7.48 -13.33 10.23
C HIS A 406 -8.77 -13.40 9.43
N PHE A 407 -9.86 -13.05 10.10
CA PHE A 407 -11.16 -13.09 9.46
C PHE A 407 -11.20 -12.10 8.29
N SER A 408 -11.76 -12.57 7.18
CA SER A 408 -12.10 -11.71 6.04
C SER A 408 -13.59 -11.86 5.75
N PRO A 409 -14.30 -10.74 5.54
CA PRO A 409 -15.68 -10.80 5.13
C PRO A 409 -15.89 -11.41 3.74
N HIS A 410 -14.84 -11.74 3.01
CA HIS A 410 -14.86 -12.39 1.70
C HIS A 410 -14.82 -13.93 1.77
N TRP A 411 -14.77 -14.51 2.97
CA TRP A 411 -14.83 -15.96 3.11
C TRP A 411 -16.19 -16.53 2.67
N THR A 412 -16.15 -17.55 1.84
CA THR A 412 -17.29 -18.40 1.47
C THR A 412 -17.02 -19.83 1.86
N VAL A 413 -18.02 -20.52 2.39
CA VAL A 413 -17.93 -21.92 2.82
C VAL A 413 -18.77 -22.79 1.90
N ARG A 414 -18.21 -23.93 1.47
CA ARG A 414 -18.94 -25.01 0.82
C ARG A 414 -18.82 -26.28 1.67
N GLY A 415 -19.88 -27.03 1.81
CA GLY A 415 -19.91 -28.30 2.57
C GLY A 415 -20.79 -28.28 3.82
N GLY A 416 -21.68 -27.28 3.97
CA GLY A 416 -22.70 -27.27 5.03
C GLY A 416 -22.23 -26.64 6.34
N GLY A 417 -21.62 -25.49 6.27
CA GLY A 417 -21.20 -24.69 7.43
C GLY A 417 -21.34 -23.19 7.18
N CYS A 418 -21.05 -22.41 8.22
CA CYS A 418 -20.97 -20.97 8.17
C CYS A 418 -19.67 -20.47 8.78
N VAL A 419 -19.33 -19.19 8.52
CA VAL A 419 -18.12 -18.55 9.02
C VAL A 419 -18.43 -17.24 9.72
N ARG A 420 -17.70 -16.95 10.79
CA ARG A 420 -17.73 -15.67 11.51
C ARG A 420 -16.37 -15.28 12.08
N GLU A 421 -16.28 -14.04 12.53
CA GLU A 421 -15.11 -13.53 13.24
C GLU A 421 -15.17 -13.90 14.71
N THR A 422 -14.06 -14.38 15.29
CA THR A 422 -13.93 -14.52 16.74
C THR A 422 -13.74 -13.14 17.39
N SER A 423 -13.88 -13.04 18.72
CA SER A 423 -13.58 -11.81 19.46
C SER A 423 -12.12 -11.35 19.34
N THR A 424 -11.24 -12.24 18.91
CA THR A 424 -9.80 -11.99 18.72
C THR A 424 -9.41 -11.84 17.25
N GLY A 425 -10.38 -11.76 16.32
CA GLY A 425 -10.14 -11.51 14.90
C GLY A 425 -9.81 -12.75 14.06
N TRP A 426 -9.87 -13.97 14.64
CA TRP A 426 -9.64 -15.20 13.90
C TRP A 426 -10.89 -15.67 13.15
N THR A 427 -10.70 -16.52 12.15
CA THR A 427 -11.80 -17.14 11.39
C THR A 427 -12.37 -18.33 12.14
N GLN A 428 -13.63 -18.26 12.55
CA GLN A 428 -14.38 -19.34 13.16
C GLN A 428 -15.32 -19.96 12.14
N ILE A 429 -15.35 -21.29 12.08
CA ILE A 429 -16.19 -22.08 11.18
C ILE A 429 -17.10 -22.95 12.03
N GLU A 430 -18.39 -22.90 11.77
CA GLU A 430 -19.41 -23.74 12.47
C GLU A 430 -20.08 -24.67 11.49
N THR A 431 -20.32 -25.90 11.93
CA THR A 431 -21.01 -26.91 11.12
C THR A 431 -21.86 -27.83 11.96
N THR A 432 -22.96 -28.26 11.39
CA THR A 432 -23.84 -29.31 11.94
C THR A 432 -23.59 -30.68 11.31
N VAL A 433 -22.66 -30.75 10.34
CA VAL A 433 -22.38 -32.00 9.60
C VAL A 433 -20.91 -32.36 9.71
N THR A 434 -20.59 -33.64 9.54
CA THR A 434 -19.22 -34.13 9.37
C THR A 434 -18.84 -34.14 7.90
N GLY A 435 -17.56 -34.15 7.61
CA GLY A 435 -17.05 -34.26 6.26
C GLY A 435 -16.12 -33.15 5.81
N ARG A 436 -15.91 -33.02 4.51
CA ARG A 436 -15.02 -32.04 3.92
C ARG A 436 -15.70 -30.70 3.74
N MET A 437 -15.02 -29.66 4.14
CA MET A 437 -15.39 -28.27 3.89
C MET A 437 -14.32 -27.56 3.11
N HIS A 438 -14.75 -26.71 2.18
CA HIS A 438 -13.88 -25.83 1.41
C HIS A 438 -14.21 -24.38 1.77
N LEU A 439 -13.22 -23.70 2.34
CA LEU A 439 -13.26 -22.27 2.65
C LEU A 439 -12.45 -21.54 1.56
N GLU A 440 -13.07 -20.61 0.84
CA GLU A 440 -12.46 -19.88 -0.27
C GLU A 440 -12.72 -18.38 -0.14
N GLN A 441 -11.71 -17.55 -0.34
CA GLN A 441 -11.91 -16.11 -0.50
C GLN A 441 -12.42 -15.80 -1.89
N ARG A 442 -13.61 -15.18 -1.97
CA ARG A 442 -14.18 -14.66 -3.20
C ARG A 442 -14.19 -13.14 -3.16
N LEU A 443 -13.43 -12.53 -4.05
CA LEU A 443 -13.44 -11.08 -4.20
C LEU A 443 -14.79 -10.63 -4.76
N GLY A 444 -15.53 -9.89 -3.95
CA GLY A 444 -16.79 -9.25 -4.29
C GLY A 444 -17.00 -8.03 -3.39
N PRO A 445 -17.84 -7.08 -3.80
CA PRO A 445 -18.16 -5.93 -2.97
C PRO A 445 -18.88 -6.40 -1.69
N ILE A 446 -18.50 -5.81 -0.55
CA ILE A 446 -19.15 -6.01 0.74
C ILE A 446 -20.14 -4.87 0.96
N GLY A 447 -21.25 -5.17 1.62
CA GLY A 447 -22.26 -4.17 1.92
C GLY A 447 -23.59 -4.47 1.25
N PRO A 448 -24.48 -3.47 1.07
CA PRO A 448 -25.85 -3.70 0.59
C PRO A 448 -25.94 -4.37 -0.80
N PHE A 449 -24.84 -4.46 -1.52
CA PHE A 449 -24.76 -5.07 -2.86
C PHE A 449 -23.94 -6.38 -2.89
N GLY A 450 -23.45 -6.87 -1.75
CA GLY A 450 -22.56 -8.04 -1.67
C GLY A 450 -23.22 -9.29 -1.11
N SER A 451 -22.92 -10.46 -1.69
CA SER A 451 -23.50 -11.76 -1.36
C SER A 451 -22.84 -12.49 -0.18
N GLN A 452 -22.40 -11.79 0.85
CA GLN A 452 -21.80 -12.43 2.02
C GLN A 452 -22.79 -13.16 2.92
N ALA A 453 -24.09 -12.88 2.80
CA ALA A 453 -25.14 -13.45 3.63
C ALA A 453 -25.23 -14.98 3.58
N ASP A 454 -24.74 -15.62 2.51
CA ASP A 454 -24.92 -17.06 2.30
C ASP A 454 -23.92 -17.93 3.09
N SER A 455 -22.86 -17.33 3.64
CA SER A 455 -21.85 -18.06 4.41
C SER A 455 -21.64 -17.54 5.83
N ALA A 456 -22.28 -16.43 6.21
CA ALA A 456 -22.25 -15.91 7.58
C ALA A 456 -23.18 -16.73 8.49
N CYS A 457 -22.77 -16.98 9.74
CA CYS A 457 -23.64 -17.62 10.72
C CYS A 457 -24.79 -16.68 11.12
N ASP A 458 -26.00 -17.22 11.34
CA ASP A 458 -27.24 -16.47 11.63
C ASP A 458 -27.13 -15.53 12.86
N ASP A 459 -26.24 -15.83 13.78
CA ASP A 459 -26.00 -15.03 14.99
C ASP A 459 -25.00 -13.88 14.80
N ASP A 460 -24.44 -13.68 13.59
CA ASP A 460 -23.59 -12.53 13.34
C ASP A 460 -24.43 -11.23 13.40
N PRO A 461 -24.09 -10.26 14.28
CA PRO A 461 -24.79 -8.96 14.35
C PRO A 461 -24.87 -8.22 13.01
N ARG A 462 -23.98 -8.55 12.08
CA ARG A 462 -23.98 -8.00 10.70
C ARG A 462 -25.05 -8.63 9.82
N SER A 463 -25.39 -9.92 10.01
CA SER A 463 -26.46 -10.58 9.27
C SER A 463 -27.84 -10.06 9.66
N ARG A 464 -28.04 -9.65 10.93
CA ARG A 464 -29.31 -9.09 11.42
C ARG A 464 -29.66 -7.74 10.80
N ARG A 465 -28.66 -6.92 10.42
CA ARG A 465 -28.94 -5.62 9.76
C ARG A 465 -29.47 -5.81 8.34
N VAL A 466 -29.01 -6.82 7.61
CA VAL A 466 -29.47 -7.11 6.25
C VAL A 466 -30.87 -7.76 6.25
N GLY A 467 -31.20 -8.57 7.26
CA GLY A 467 -32.53 -9.19 7.43
C GLY A 467 -33.61 -8.20 7.85
N ALA A 468 -33.28 -7.20 8.69
CA ALA A 468 -34.22 -6.18 9.14
C ALA A 468 -34.65 -5.22 8.02
N GLU A 469 -33.78 -4.96 7.04
CA GLU A 469 -34.12 -4.12 5.89
C GLU A 469 -34.94 -4.84 4.82
N ARG A 470 -34.89 -6.18 4.75
CA ARG A 470 -35.72 -6.99 3.83
C ARG A 470 -37.14 -7.26 4.35
N GLY A 471 -37.37 -7.10 5.66
CA GLY A 471 -38.69 -7.28 6.29
C GLY A 471 -39.55 -6.01 6.37
N ALA A 472 -39.03 -4.85 5.92
CA ALA A 472 -39.69 -3.56 5.98
C ALA A 472 -40.02 -3.00 4.57
N ALA A 473 -39.92 -3.80 3.51
CA ALA A 473 -40.34 -3.45 2.14
C ALA A 473 -41.55 -4.42 1.74
#